data_4b2df96f9b087dde5a4e4e884482e7ec
#
_entry.id   4b2df96f9b087dde5a4e4e884482e7ec
#
_cell.length_a   1.000
_cell.length_b   1.000
_cell.length_c   1.000
_cell.angle_alpha   90.00
_cell.angle_beta   90.00
_cell.angle_gamma   90.00
#
_symmetry.space_group_name_H-M   'P 1'
#
loop_
_entity.id
_entity.type
_entity.pdbx_description
1 polymer ?
#
loop_
_entity_poly.entity_id
_entity_poly.type
_entity_poly.pdbx_seq_one_letter_code
_entity_poly.pdbx_strand_id
1 'polypeptide(L)'
;MKITLTLILATHCTLLFASSTGNITGEVIDADTHQPLIGANVMLIGTELGCASNTDGKCSVANIPVGSYTISVSMIGYESVSRANVNIYSQRQTPLKFYLHTAALQGETVKVTAGYFEKAKDGIVSTQTIGIEEIRSDPVGSYDIQMMVHALPSVITATDQNNEIIVRGGGPGENLFIMDNLEIPNPNHFGEVGTGGGPVNILNTEFVERIDFFAGGFSARYGDKQSSVMDISLREGNYSNFESELEVSMGGAGLLAEGPFADGKGSYIASIRQSFLKYI
;
A
#
# COMPACT_ATOMS: atom_id res chain seq x y z
N MET A 1 -27.81 19.94 -32.65
CA MET A 1 -26.43 19.59 -32.30
C MET A 1 -26.21 19.35 -30.79
N LYS A 2 -26.80 20.13 -29.87
CA LYS A 2 -26.68 19.90 -28.42
C LYS A 2 -27.40 18.65 -27.90
N ILE A 3 -28.58 18.32 -28.46
CA ILE A 3 -29.39 17.15 -28.03
C ILE A 3 -28.77 15.84 -28.49
N THR A 4 -28.13 15.79 -29.65
CA THR A 4 -27.45 14.58 -30.14
C THR A 4 -26.18 14.27 -29.34
N LEU A 5 -25.45 15.28 -28.86
CA LEU A 5 -24.27 15.08 -28.01
C LEU A 5 -24.65 14.52 -26.63
N THR A 6 -25.77 15.00 -26.05
CA THR A 6 -26.26 14.53 -24.77
C THR A 6 -26.76 13.09 -24.83
N LEU A 7 -27.36 12.68 -25.96
CA LEU A 7 -27.84 11.30 -26.17
C LEU A 7 -26.67 10.33 -26.36
N ILE A 8 -25.60 10.73 -27.04
CA ILE A 8 -24.38 9.92 -27.21
C ILE A 8 -23.65 9.75 -25.89
N LEU A 9 -23.55 10.79 -25.07
CA LEU A 9 -22.96 10.72 -23.73
C LEU A 9 -23.77 9.81 -22.78
N ALA A 10 -25.12 9.86 -22.84
CA ALA A 10 -25.99 9.00 -22.05
C ALA A 10 -25.89 7.51 -22.46
N THR A 11 -25.71 7.23 -23.77
CA THR A 11 -25.61 5.84 -24.28
C THR A 11 -24.26 5.19 -23.95
N HIS A 12 -23.19 5.98 -23.76
CA HIS A 12 -21.87 5.45 -23.34
C HIS A 12 -21.76 5.23 -21.83
N CYS A 13 -22.61 5.86 -21.02
CA CYS A 13 -22.59 5.69 -19.57
C CYS A 13 -23.20 4.35 -19.10
N THR A 14 -23.89 3.60 -19.95
CA THR A 14 -24.57 2.33 -19.60
C THR A 14 -23.71 1.09 -19.81
N LEU A 15 -22.45 1.21 -20.26
CA LEU A 15 -21.59 0.05 -20.57
C LEU A 15 -20.43 -0.16 -19.58
N LEU A 16 -20.37 0.57 -18.48
CA LEU A 16 -19.32 0.42 -17.46
C LEU A 16 -19.80 -0.45 -16.28
N PHE A 17 -20.34 -1.65 -16.51
CA PHE A 17 -20.35 -2.69 -15.49
C PHE A 17 -18.98 -3.38 -15.52
N ALA A 18 -18.00 -2.77 -14.87
CA ALA A 18 -16.75 -3.45 -14.58
C ALA A 18 -17.03 -4.67 -13.70
N SER A 19 -16.37 -5.79 -13.98
CA SER A 19 -16.41 -6.96 -13.12
C SER A 19 -15.96 -6.52 -11.71
N SER A 20 -16.81 -6.69 -10.72
CA SER A 20 -16.54 -6.30 -9.34
C SER A 20 -15.81 -7.40 -8.56
N THR A 21 -15.01 -8.23 -9.22
CA THR A 21 -14.29 -9.33 -8.59
C THR A 21 -12.79 -9.27 -8.89
N GLY A 22 -11.97 -9.65 -7.89
CA GLY A 22 -10.53 -9.85 -8.02
C GLY A 22 -10.13 -11.26 -7.61
N ASN A 23 -8.84 -11.54 -7.59
CA ASN A 23 -8.27 -12.85 -7.27
C ASN A 23 -7.17 -12.72 -6.21
N ILE A 24 -6.99 -13.76 -5.40
CA ILE A 24 -5.86 -13.91 -4.48
C ILE A 24 -4.97 -15.04 -4.96
N THR A 25 -3.67 -14.86 -4.87
CA THR A 25 -2.69 -15.93 -4.98
C THR A 25 -1.91 -16.01 -3.69
N GLY A 26 -2.12 -17.08 -2.91
CA GLY A 26 -1.44 -17.33 -1.64
C GLY A 26 -0.23 -18.25 -1.81
N GLU A 27 0.86 -17.98 -1.10
CA GLU A 27 2.00 -18.88 -0.92
C GLU A 27 2.17 -19.14 0.57
N VAL A 28 2.16 -20.42 0.97
CA VAL A 28 2.25 -20.83 2.38
C VAL A 28 3.55 -21.57 2.60
N ILE A 29 4.37 -21.08 3.53
CA ILE A 29 5.75 -21.50 3.76
C ILE A 29 5.93 -21.79 5.24
N ASP A 30 6.69 -22.83 5.57
CA ASP A 30 7.17 -23.11 6.92
C ASP A 30 8.18 -22.02 7.33
N ALA A 31 7.94 -21.37 8.47
CA ALA A 31 8.75 -20.24 8.91
C ALA A 31 10.18 -20.64 9.31
N ASP A 32 10.38 -21.88 9.76
CA ASP A 32 11.67 -22.37 10.27
C ASP A 32 12.49 -23.03 9.17
N THR A 33 11.86 -23.84 8.31
CA THR A 33 12.55 -24.61 7.27
C THR A 33 12.54 -23.92 5.91
N HIS A 34 11.70 -22.92 5.71
CA HIS A 34 11.45 -22.23 4.44
C HIS A 34 10.96 -23.17 3.31
N GLN A 35 10.39 -24.31 3.68
CA GLN A 35 9.81 -25.26 2.72
C GLN A 35 8.33 -24.93 2.46
N PRO A 36 7.82 -25.18 1.24
CA PRO A 36 6.42 -24.99 0.93
C PRO A 36 5.55 -25.95 1.74
N LEU A 37 4.46 -25.44 2.29
CA LEU A 37 3.48 -26.24 3.06
C LEU A 37 2.34 -26.70 2.16
N ILE A 38 2.19 -28.02 2.04
CA ILE A 38 1.18 -28.67 1.20
C ILE A 38 -0.08 -28.91 2.03
N GLY A 39 -1.25 -28.53 1.50
CA GLY A 39 -2.55 -28.79 2.16
C GLY A 39 -2.89 -27.79 3.26
N ALA A 40 -2.18 -26.66 3.36
CA ALA A 40 -2.58 -25.57 4.22
C ALA A 40 -3.88 -24.93 3.70
N ASN A 41 -4.84 -24.74 4.59
CA ASN A 41 -6.13 -24.16 4.25
C ASN A 41 -6.09 -22.64 4.38
N VAL A 42 -6.38 -21.94 3.28
CA VAL A 42 -6.44 -20.48 3.19
C VAL A 42 -7.89 -20.09 3.00
N MET A 43 -8.47 -19.36 3.94
CA MET A 43 -9.88 -18.98 3.94
C MET A 43 -10.08 -17.47 4.12
N LEU A 44 -11.04 -16.90 3.41
CA LEU A 44 -11.53 -15.55 3.61
C LEU A 44 -12.60 -15.56 4.70
N ILE A 45 -12.30 -15.00 5.86
CA ILE A 45 -13.23 -14.98 7.02
C ILE A 45 -14.50 -14.21 6.64
N GLY A 46 -15.64 -14.80 7.00
CA GLY A 46 -16.97 -14.25 6.69
C GLY A 46 -17.50 -14.62 5.31
N THR A 47 -16.78 -15.47 4.56
CA THR A 47 -17.19 -16.00 3.26
C THR A 47 -17.00 -17.52 3.22
N GLU A 48 -17.52 -18.16 2.16
CA GLU A 48 -17.24 -19.58 1.86
C GLU A 48 -16.04 -19.75 0.89
N LEU A 49 -15.33 -18.66 0.61
CA LEU A 49 -14.23 -18.65 -0.35
C LEU A 49 -12.92 -19.05 0.33
N GLY A 50 -12.21 -19.96 -0.31
CA GLY A 50 -10.92 -20.44 0.18
C GLY A 50 -10.26 -21.41 -0.79
N CYS A 51 -9.03 -21.79 -0.48
CA CYS A 51 -8.26 -22.79 -1.24
C CYS A 51 -7.34 -23.58 -0.31
N ALA A 52 -6.88 -24.74 -0.77
CA ALA A 52 -5.81 -25.49 -0.13
C ALA A 52 -4.51 -25.34 -0.94
N SER A 53 -3.37 -25.20 -0.27
CA SER A 53 -2.08 -25.08 -0.94
C SER A 53 -1.67 -26.39 -1.65
N ASN A 54 -1.10 -26.25 -2.84
CA ASN A 54 -0.60 -27.37 -3.66
C ASN A 54 0.80 -27.81 -3.22
N THR A 55 1.45 -28.67 -4.02
CA THR A 55 2.81 -29.20 -3.79
C THR A 55 3.89 -28.10 -3.72
N ASP A 56 3.64 -26.95 -4.32
CA ASP A 56 4.54 -25.79 -4.30
C ASP A 56 4.18 -24.79 -3.20
N GLY A 57 3.26 -25.16 -2.29
CA GLY A 57 2.75 -24.27 -1.25
C GLY A 57 1.82 -23.18 -1.76
N LYS A 58 1.39 -23.21 -3.03
CA LYS A 58 0.60 -22.16 -3.66
C LYS A 58 -0.87 -22.53 -3.72
N CYS A 59 -1.72 -21.53 -3.53
CA CYS A 59 -3.15 -21.64 -3.78
C CYS A 59 -3.71 -20.38 -4.43
N SER A 60 -4.86 -20.47 -5.09
CA SER A 60 -5.52 -19.34 -5.73
C SER A 60 -7.00 -19.36 -5.47
N VAL A 61 -7.54 -18.22 -5.08
CA VAL A 61 -8.98 -17.98 -4.94
C VAL A 61 -9.39 -16.95 -5.99
N ALA A 62 -10.34 -17.32 -6.84
CA ALA A 62 -10.83 -16.49 -7.93
C ALA A 62 -12.23 -15.93 -7.62
N ASN A 63 -12.62 -14.88 -8.36
CA ASN A 63 -13.95 -14.28 -8.30
C ASN A 63 -14.35 -13.76 -6.91
N ILE A 64 -13.41 -13.21 -6.17
CA ILE A 64 -13.66 -12.60 -4.87
C ILE A 64 -14.26 -11.21 -5.12
N PRO A 65 -15.43 -10.88 -4.53
CA PRO A 65 -15.98 -9.52 -4.64
C PRO A 65 -14.98 -8.47 -4.14
N VAL A 66 -14.97 -7.30 -4.78
CA VAL A 66 -14.14 -6.17 -4.34
C VAL A 66 -14.50 -5.80 -2.91
N GLY A 67 -13.50 -5.64 -2.06
CA GLY A 67 -13.68 -5.32 -0.64
C GLY A 67 -12.46 -5.66 0.20
N SER A 68 -12.54 -5.34 1.49
CA SER A 68 -11.50 -5.67 2.48
C SER A 68 -11.87 -6.95 3.24
N TYR A 69 -10.95 -7.88 3.31
CA TYR A 69 -11.15 -9.20 3.90
C TYR A 69 -10.09 -9.53 4.95
N THR A 70 -10.44 -10.37 5.90
CA THR A 70 -9.47 -11.04 6.77
C THR A 70 -9.22 -12.45 6.22
N ILE A 71 -7.98 -12.76 5.94
CA ILE A 71 -7.57 -14.07 5.46
C ILE A 71 -6.97 -14.86 6.61
N SER A 72 -7.46 -16.07 6.83
CA SER A 72 -6.94 -17.01 7.81
C SER A 72 -6.29 -18.19 7.12
N VAL A 73 -5.10 -18.55 7.57
CA VAL A 73 -4.35 -19.71 7.08
C VAL A 73 -4.13 -20.66 8.25
N SER A 74 -4.51 -21.91 8.05
CA SER A 74 -4.40 -22.96 9.06
C SER A 74 -3.88 -24.26 8.46
N MET A 75 -3.10 -25.00 9.23
CA MET A 75 -2.60 -26.33 8.87
C MET A 75 -2.42 -27.17 10.13
N ILE A 76 -2.67 -28.47 10.04
CA ILE A 76 -2.49 -29.41 11.17
C ILE A 76 -1.00 -29.42 11.56
N GLY A 77 -0.72 -29.19 12.84
CA GLY A 77 0.65 -29.14 13.37
C GLY A 77 1.31 -27.77 13.30
N TYR A 78 0.59 -26.74 12.84
CA TYR A 78 1.07 -25.36 12.77
C TYR A 78 0.15 -24.38 13.50
N GLU A 79 0.71 -23.27 13.95
CA GLU A 79 -0.07 -22.15 14.48
C GLU A 79 -0.85 -21.47 13.34
N SER A 80 -2.15 -21.21 13.57
CA SER A 80 -2.95 -20.48 12.58
C SER A 80 -2.55 -19.01 12.53
N VAL A 81 -2.41 -18.49 11.31
CA VAL A 81 -2.05 -17.09 11.05
C VAL A 81 -3.22 -16.42 10.36
N SER A 82 -3.59 -15.22 10.82
CA SER A 82 -4.61 -14.39 10.16
C SER A 82 -4.04 -13.04 9.77
N ARG A 83 -4.37 -12.59 8.54
CA ARG A 83 -4.03 -11.27 8.02
C ARG A 83 -5.32 -10.49 7.76
N ALA A 84 -5.52 -9.43 8.53
CA ALA A 84 -6.67 -8.53 8.38
C ALA A 84 -6.40 -7.47 7.31
N ASN A 85 -7.47 -6.81 6.84
CA ASN A 85 -7.42 -5.68 5.91
C ASN A 85 -6.72 -5.98 4.57
N VAL A 86 -6.92 -7.20 4.04
CA VAL A 86 -6.49 -7.53 2.69
C VAL A 86 -7.52 -7.02 1.70
N ASN A 87 -7.15 -6.04 0.90
CA ASN A 87 -8.06 -5.46 -0.07
C ASN A 87 -7.97 -6.17 -1.41
N ILE A 88 -9.15 -6.46 -1.93
CA ILE A 88 -9.34 -7.10 -3.24
C ILE A 88 -9.83 -6.05 -4.22
N TYR A 89 -9.06 -5.84 -5.26
CA TYR A 89 -9.39 -4.92 -6.36
C TYR A 89 -9.97 -5.66 -7.54
N SER A 90 -10.78 -4.94 -8.33
CA SER A 90 -11.38 -5.49 -9.54
C SER A 90 -10.31 -5.96 -10.52
N GLN A 91 -10.49 -7.17 -11.05
CA GLN A 91 -9.63 -7.79 -12.09
C GLN A 91 -8.13 -7.89 -11.74
N ARG A 92 -7.76 -7.72 -10.48
CA ARG A 92 -6.38 -7.75 -9.99
C ARG A 92 -6.08 -9.03 -9.22
N GLN A 93 -4.83 -9.50 -9.34
CA GLN A 93 -4.30 -10.55 -8.47
C GLN A 93 -3.62 -9.91 -7.27
N THR A 94 -4.02 -10.32 -6.07
CA THR A 94 -3.37 -9.92 -4.81
C THR A 94 -2.45 -11.05 -4.36
N PRO A 95 -1.12 -10.93 -4.53
CA PRO A 95 -0.17 -11.94 -4.06
C PRO A 95 0.02 -11.81 -2.55
N LEU A 96 -0.06 -12.93 -1.84
CA LEU A 96 0.12 -13.01 -0.40
C LEU A 96 1.09 -14.12 -0.04
N LYS A 97 1.96 -13.87 0.95
CA LYS A 97 2.83 -14.88 1.54
C LYS A 97 2.52 -15.04 3.01
N PHE A 98 2.45 -16.29 3.46
CA PHE A 98 2.18 -16.66 4.85
C PHE A 98 3.30 -17.58 5.35
N TYR A 99 3.82 -17.26 6.52
CA TYR A 99 4.82 -18.05 7.21
C TYR A 99 4.17 -18.65 8.45
N LEU A 100 4.09 -20.00 8.51
CA LEU A 100 3.51 -20.71 9.64
C LEU A 100 4.59 -21.30 10.52
N HIS A 101 4.49 -21.11 11.82
CA HIS A 101 5.35 -21.76 12.81
C HIS A 101 4.74 -23.08 13.25
N THR A 102 5.58 -24.08 13.52
CA THR A 102 5.13 -25.36 14.07
C THR A 102 4.48 -25.15 15.45
N ALA A 103 3.25 -25.64 15.62
CA ALA A 103 2.56 -25.59 16.90
C ALA A 103 3.19 -26.62 17.85
N ALA A 104 3.79 -26.19 18.96
CA ALA A 104 4.02 -27.08 20.09
C ALA A 104 2.64 -27.48 20.64
N LEU A 105 2.40 -28.79 20.79
CA LEU A 105 1.14 -29.38 21.20
C LEU A 105 0.60 -28.84 22.56
N GLN A 106 0.03 -27.64 22.53
CA GLN A 106 -0.80 -27.09 23.59
C GLN A 106 -1.87 -26.17 22.96
N GLY A 107 -3.12 -26.62 23.09
CA GLY A 107 -4.43 -25.98 22.90
C GLY A 107 -4.51 -24.68 22.08
N GLU A 108 -5.42 -24.67 21.15
CA GLU A 108 -5.80 -23.60 20.23
C GLU A 108 -5.65 -22.19 20.83
N THR A 109 -4.60 -21.50 20.42
CA THR A 109 -4.53 -20.04 20.58
C THR A 109 -4.50 -19.44 19.17
N VAL A 110 -5.63 -18.97 18.70
CA VAL A 110 -5.70 -18.19 17.46
C VAL A 110 -4.99 -16.85 17.70
N LYS A 111 -3.78 -16.72 17.21
CA LYS A 111 -3.04 -15.46 17.25
C LYS A 111 -3.56 -14.57 16.12
N VAL A 112 -4.51 -13.71 16.41
CA VAL A 112 -4.95 -12.66 15.49
C VAL A 112 -3.84 -11.60 15.47
N THR A 113 -3.01 -11.60 14.46
CA THR A 113 -2.10 -10.48 14.22
C THR A 113 -2.90 -9.46 13.41
N ALA A 114 -3.34 -8.40 14.09
CA ALA A 114 -3.85 -7.24 13.40
C ALA A 114 -2.69 -6.68 12.57
N GLY A 115 -2.78 -6.79 11.24
CA GLY A 115 -1.70 -6.39 10.33
C GLY A 115 -1.59 -4.88 10.12
N TYR A 116 -1.73 -4.09 11.21
CA TYR A 116 -1.56 -2.65 11.14
C TYR A 116 -0.09 -2.22 11.09
N PHE A 117 0.86 -3.07 11.47
CA PHE A 117 2.28 -2.70 11.45
C PHE A 117 3.13 -3.93 11.11
N GLU A 118 3.47 -4.08 9.85
CA GLU A 118 4.56 -4.97 9.45
C GLU A 118 5.89 -4.34 9.92
N LYS A 119 6.71 -5.09 10.64
CA LYS A 119 7.99 -4.59 11.15
C LYS A 119 8.95 -4.47 9.96
N ALA A 120 9.44 -3.28 9.66
CA ALA A 120 10.45 -3.08 8.64
C ALA A 120 11.69 -3.92 8.92
N LYS A 121 12.25 -4.53 7.89
CA LYS A 121 13.38 -5.47 7.99
C LYS A 121 14.63 -4.88 8.66
N ASP A 122 14.82 -3.56 8.56
CA ASP A 122 15.99 -2.83 9.04
C ASP A 122 15.72 -1.99 10.29
N GLY A 123 14.54 -2.10 10.91
CA GLY A 123 14.13 -1.31 12.05
C GLY A 123 14.64 -1.88 13.37
N ILE A 124 15.53 -1.17 14.05
CA ILE A 124 16.03 -1.54 15.36
C ILE A 124 15.08 -1.08 16.47
N VAL A 125 14.55 0.14 16.37
CA VAL A 125 13.65 0.74 17.37
C VAL A 125 12.71 1.74 16.70
N SER A 126 11.41 1.73 17.06
CA SER A 126 10.42 2.74 16.63
C SER A 126 10.27 2.87 15.10
N THR A 127 10.15 1.73 14.44
CA THR A 127 9.84 1.66 13.02
C THR A 127 8.34 1.45 12.84
N GLN A 128 7.74 2.18 11.89
CA GLN A 128 6.36 2.00 11.48
C GLN A 128 6.32 1.83 9.97
N THR A 129 5.66 0.78 9.53
CA THR A 129 5.43 0.51 8.11
C THR A 129 3.97 0.83 7.80
N ILE A 130 3.75 1.72 6.86
CA ILE A 130 2.44 2.18 6.40
C ILE A 130 2.25 1.63 4.99
N GLY A 131 1.24 0.77 4.83
CA GLY A 131 0.92 0.18 3.53
C GLY A 131 0.00 1.06 2.70
N ILE A 132 -0.11 0.75 1.41
CA ILE A 132 -0.97 1.47 0.46
C ILE A 132 -2.43 1.60 0.94
N GLU A 133 -2.94 0.58 1.63
CA GLU A 133 -4.32 0.54 2.10
C GLU A 133 -4.58 1.54 3.24
N GLU A 134 -3.59 1.69 4.10
CA GLU A 134 -3.63 2.68 5.17
C GLU A 134 -3.55 4.09 4.59
N ILE A 135 -2.68 4.29 3.59
CA ILE A 135 -2.55 5.57 2.87
C ILE A 135 -3.88 5.94 2.21
N ARG A 136 -4.54 5.01 1.52
CA ARG A 136 -5.81 5.25 0.82
C ARG A 136 -7.01 5.43 1.76
N SER A 137 -6.99 4.78 2.92
CA SER A 137 -8.06 4.89 3.92
C SER A 137 -7.96 6.17 4.75
N ASP A 138 -6.79 6.79 4.80
CA ASP A 138 -6.58 8.05 5.48
C ASP A 138 -7.00 9.24 4.58
N PRO A 139 -7.95 10.09 5.01
CA PRO A 139 -8.43 11.22 4.21
C PRO A 139 -7.35 12.24 3.85
N VAL A 140 -6.30 12.33 4.66
CA VAL A 140 -5.17 13.25 4.47
C VAL A 140 -4.04 12.56 3.72
N GLY A 141 -3.75 11.30 4.07
CA GLY A 141 -2.70 10.47 3.47
C GLY A 141 -2.90 10.25 1.97
N SER A 142 -4.14 10.20 1.50
CA SER A 142 -4.46 10.09 0.06
C SER A 142 -3.95 11.28 -0.76
N TYR A 143 -3.70 12.44 -0.15
CA TYR A 143 -3.20 13.65 -0.80
C TYR A 143 -1.75 13.98 -0.43
N ASP A 144 -1.36 13.74 0.81
CA ASP A 144 -0.04 14.09 1.33
C ASP A 144 0.45 13.09 2.38
N ILE A 145 1.45 12.32 2.00
CA ILE A 145 2.05 11.28 2.84
C ILE A 145 2.70 11.87 4.10
N GLN A 146 3.31 13.06 4.02
CA GLN A 146 3.93 13.68 5.17
C GLN A 146 2.90 14.10 6.21
N MET A 147 1.75 14.59 5.78
CA MET A 147 0.64 14.92 6.67
C MET A 147 0.09 13.68 7.39
N MET A 148 0.06 12.52 6.74
CA MET A 148 -0.34 11.28 7.39
C MET A 148 0.61 10.89 8.54
N VAL A 149 1.90 11.11 8.36
CA VAL A 149 2.92 10.81 9.38
C VAL A 149 2.77 11.69 10.62
N HIS A 150 2.08 12.84 10.56
CA HIS A 150 1.78 13.67 11.72
C HIS A 150 0.92 12.96 12.79
N ALA A 151 0.16 11.94 12.41
CA ALA A 151 -0.61 11.12 13.36
C ALA A 151 0.27 10.21 14.25
N LEU A 152 1.56 10.07 13.93
CA LEU A 152 2.46 9.18 14.65
C LEU A 152 2.95 9.80 15.97
N PRO A 153 3.05 9.02 17.06
CA PRO A 153 3.36 9.56 18.40
C PRO A 153 4.71 10.26 18.54
N SER A 154 5.64 9.99 17.62
CA SER A 154 6.99 10.55 17.63
C SER A 154 7.15 11.81 16.78
N VAL A 155 6.09 12.24 16.10
CA VAL A 155 6.09 13.35 15.16
C VAL A 155 5.30 14.52 15.73
N ILE A 156 5.85 15.73 15.56
CA ILE A 156 5.17 16.99 15.86
C ILE A 156 5.22 17.87 14.61
N THR A 157 4.22 18.70 14.45
CA THR A 157 4.17 19.70 13.38
C THR A 157 4.36 21.09 14.00
N ALA A 158 5.01 21.99 13.27
CA ALA A 158 5.14 23.38 13.69
C ALA A 158 3.89 24.19 13.33
N THR A 159 3.24 23.88 12.22
CA THR A 159 2.05 24.58 11.72
C THR A 159 1.18 23.60 10.90
N ASP A 160 -0.14 23.83 10.88
CA ASP A 160 -1.07 23.04 10.05
C ASP A 160 -1.06 23.43 8.57
N GLN A 161 -0.30 24.47 8.18
CA GLN A 161 -0.23 24.98 6.81
C GLN A 161 0.93 24.38 6.01
N ASN A 162 1.80 23.61 6.66
CA ASN A 162 2.99 23.03 6.08
C ASN A 162 3.07 21.56 6.51
N ASN A 163 3.42 20.67 5.59
CA ASN A 163 3.58 19.26 5.87
C ASN A 163 4.93 18.89 6.48
N GLU A 164 5.63 19.87 7.04
CA GLU A 164 6.90 19.70 7.72
C GLU A 164 6.79 18.76 8.92
N ILE A 165 7.70 17.81 9.00
CA ILE A 165 7.76 16.86 10.11
C ILE A 165 8.93 17.16 11.03
N ILE A 166 8.66 17.21 12.35
CA ILE A 166 9.64 17.33 13.41
C ILE A 166 9.59 16.05 14.23
N VAL A 167 10.67 15.28 14.19
CA VAL A 167 10.70 13.96 14.83
C VAL A 167 11.63 14.00 16.03
N ARG A 168 11.10 13.66 17.21
CA ARG A 168 11.84 13.61 18.49
C ARG A 168 12.64 14.87 18.79
N GLY A 169 12.15 16.03 18.38
CA GLY A 169 12.78 17.33 18.61
C GLY A 169 13.96 17.65 17.68
N GLY A 170 14.19 16.86 16.65
CA GLY A 170 15.15 17.19 15.58
C GLY A 170 14.64 18.31 14.68
N GLY A 171 15.55 18.98 13.99
CA GLY A 171 15.18 20.03 13.03
C GLY A 171 14.49 19.46 11.77
N PRO A 172 13.67 20.28 11.07
CA PRO A 172 12.96 19.83 9.89
C PRO A 172 13.88 19.36 8.75
N GLY A 173 15.06 19.92 8.63
CA GLY A 173 16.08 19.49 7.66
C GLY A 173 16.85 18.23 8.03
N GLU A 174 16.59 17.65 9.20
CA GLU A 174 17.25 16.42 9.70
C GLU A 174 16.51 15.13 9.37
N ASN A 175 15.45 15.23 8.55
CA ASN A 175 14.70 14.08 8.06
C ASN A 175 15.24 13.65 6.69
N LEU A 176 15.40 12.34 6.48
CA LEU A 176 15.83 11.74 5.22
C LEU A 176 14.62 11.20 4.48
N PHE A 177 14.48 11.58 3.22
CA PHE A 177 13.47 11.04 2.33
C PHE A 177 14.15 10.21 1.25
N ILE A 178 13.74 8.96 1.12
CA ILE A 178 14.25 8.03 0.11
C ILE A 178 13.06 7.46 -0.66
N MET A 179 13.19 7.39 -1.97
CA MET A 179 12.21 6.76 -2.85
C MET A 179 12.92 5.78 -3.77
N ASP A 180 12.61 4.49 -3.66
CA ASP A 180 13.26 3.41 -4.41
C ASP A 180 14.80 3.49 -4.38
N ASN A 181 15.37 3.68 -3.18
CA ASN A 181 16.81 3.87 -2.94
C ASN A 181 17.42 5.17 -3.49
N LEU A 182 16.62 6.14 -3.95
CA LEU A 182 17.08 7.46 -4.33
C LEU A 182 16.75 8.49 -3.25
N GLU A 183 17.74 9.24 -2.79
CA GLU A 183 17.50 10.33 -1.86
C GLU A 183 16.77 11.49 -2.55
N ILE A 184 15.72 11.97 -1.90
CA ILE A 184 14.96 13.15 -2.32
C ILE A 184 15.25 14.27 -1.31
N PRO A 185 15.92 15.35 -1.70
CA PRO A 185 16.28 16.44 -0.78
C PRO A 185 15.06 17.11 -0.12
N ASN A 186 13.99 17.30 -0.88
CA ASN A 186 12.70 17.79 -0.38
C ASN A 186 11.57 17.22 -1.25
N PRO A 187 10.64 16.43 -0.70
CA PRO A 187 9.54 15.83 -1.47
C PRO A 187 8.37 16.79 -1.74
N ASN A 188 8.61 18.11 -1.72
CA ASN A 188 7.56 19.10 -1.86
C ASN A 188 7.84 20.11 -3.00
N HIS A 189 6.75 20.57 -3.63
CA HIS A 189 6.76 21.77 -4.43
C HIS A 189 6.85 23.01 -3.53
N PHE A 190 7.59 24.00 -3.96
CA PHE A 190 7.77 25.27 -3.24
C PHE A 190 8.35 25.12 -1.83
N GLY A 191 9.07 24.00 -1.59
CA GLY A 191 9.77 23.78 -0.34
C GLY A 191 10.90 24.77 -0.13
N GLU A 192 11.13 25.18 1.12
CA GLU A 192 12.27 26.03 1.47
C GLU A 192 13.56 25.22 1.51
N VAL A 193 14.68 25.86 1.17
CA VAL A 193 15.99 25.22 1.20
C VAL A 193 16.37 24.88 2.64
N GLY A 194 16.75 23.62 2.87
CA GLY A 194 17.16 23.14 4.19
C GLY A 194 16.03 22.70 5.10
N THR A 195 14.79 22.69 4.62
CA THR A 195 13.63 22.09 5.28
C THR A 195 13.18 20.83 4.54
N GLY A 196 12.44 19.96 5.21
CA GLY A 196 11.80 18.79 4.60
C GLY A 196 10.32 19.01 4.33
N GLY A 197 9.81 20.22 4.47
CA GLY A 197 8.41 20.58 4.34
C GLY A 197 8.09 21.49 3.16
N GLY A 198 6.81 21.65 2.89
CA GLY A 198 6.28 22.52 1.86
C GLY A 198 4.75 22.49 1.83
N PRO A 199 4.11 23.37 1.03
CA PRO A 199 2.66 23.43 0.97
C PRO A 199 2.02 22.32 0.14
N VAL A 200 2.78 21.66 -0.75
CA VAL A 200 2.26 20.65 -1.67
C VAL A 200 3.30 19.55 -1.91
N ASN A 201 2.97 18.34 -1.57
CA ASN A 201 3.82 17.19 -1.82
C ASN A 201 3.91 16.87 -3.32
N ILE A 202 5.10 16.53 -3.82
CA ILE A 202 5.32 16.12 -5.21
C ILE A 202 5.00 14.66 -5.46
N LEU A 203 4.98 13.85 -4.40
CA LEU A 203 4.75 12.42 -4.51
C LEU A 203 3.29 12.15 -4.88
N ASN A 204 3.10 11.29 -5.87
CA ASN A 204 1.78 10.76 -6.14
C ASN A 204 1.53 9.53 -5.28
N THR A 205 0.62 9.63 -4.34
CA THR A 205 0.26 8.57 -3.39
C THR A 205 -0.19 7.28 -4.08
N GLU A 206 -0.79 7.39 -5.29
CA GLU A 206 -1.20 6.25 -6.10
C GLU A 206 -0.03 5.39 -6.62
N PHE A 207 1.19 5.91 -6.60
CA PHE A 207 2.39 5.17 -6.96
C PHE A 207 3.06 4.48 -5.77
N VAL A 208 2.66 4.80 -4.54
CA VAL A 208 3.28 4.28 -3.34
C VAL A 208 2.74 2.89 -3.02
N GLU A 209 3.62 1.94 -2.77
CA GLU A 209 3.28 0.62 -2.25
C GLU A 209 3.32 0.62 -0.72
N ARG A 210 4.40 1.21 -0.17
CA ARG A 210 4.72 1.15 1.24
C ARG A 210 5.63 2.30 1.64
N ILE A 211 5.47 2.73 2.89
CA ILE A 211 6.36 3.68 3.55
C ILE A 211 6.89 3.02 4.80
N ASP A 212 8.21 2.91 4.92
CA ASP A 212 8.89 2.55 6.15
C ASP A 212 9.40 3.82 6.83
N PHE A 213 8.76 4.19 7.94
CA PHE A 213 9.10 5.37 8.71
C PHE A 213 9.89 4.99 9.96
N PHE A 214 11.11 5.53 10.09
CA PHE A 214 12.02 5.32 11.20
C PHE A 214 12.13 6.59 12.03
N ALA A 215 11.54 6.60 13.21
CA ALA A 215 11.65 7.72 14.15
C ALA A 215 12.88 7.58 15.04
N GLY A 216 14.06 7.75 14.47
CA GLY A 216 15.35 7.51 15.13
C GLY A 216 15.72 6.03 15.22
N GLY A 217 17.00 5.72 15.49
CA GLY A 217 17.48 4.33 15.62
C GLY A 217 17.44 3.53 14.32
N PHE A 218 17.69 4.16 13.20
CA PHE A 218 17.75 3.55 11.88
C PHE A 218 19.14 2.94 11.59
N SER A 219 19.21 2.05 10.61
CA SER A 219 20.40 1.34 10.19
C SER A 219 21.49 2.28 9.66
N ALA A 220 22.76 1.88 9.77
CA ALA A 220 23.91 2.59 9.18
C ALA A 220 23.85 2.73 7.64
N ARG A 221 22.92 2.07 6.98
CA ARG A 221 22.58 2.26 5.56
C ARG A 221 22.12 3.70 5.27
N TYR A 222 21.47 4.33 6.23
CA TYR A 222 20.95 5.68 6.11
C TYR A 222 21.91 6.66 6.74
N GLY A 223 22.53 7.53 5.92
CA GLY A 223 23.51 8.54 6.34
C GLY A 223 22.95 9.96 6.37
N ASP A 224 23.79 10.91 6.78
CA ASP A 224 23.64 12.36 6.68
C ASP A 224 22.46 13.03 7.40
N LYS A 225 21.55 12.27 8.01
CA LYS A 225 20.39 12.76 8.77
C LYS A 225 20.31 12.11 10.12
N GLN A 226 19.73 12.81 11.11
CA GLN A 226 19.80 12.40 12.51
C GLN A 226 18.43 12.16 13.16
N SER A 227 17.36 12.71 12.59
CA SER A 227 16.04 12.71 13.20
C SER A 227 15.19 11.52 12.75
N SER A 228 14.92 11.41 11.47
CA SER A 228 14.10 10.32 10.93
C SER A 228 14.50 9.93 9.51
N VAL A 229 14.02 8.77 9.09
CA VAL A 229 14.07 8.30 7.71
C VAL A 229 12.66 7.92 7.26
N MET A 230 12.26 8.39 6.10
CA MET A 230 11.07 7.97 5.38
C MET A 230 11.52 7.26 4.09
N ASP A 231 11.45 5.93 4.11
CA ASP A 231 11.82 5.09 2.95
C ASP A 231 10.54 4.67 2.22
N ILE A 232 10.37 5.17 1.00
CA ILE A 232 9.17 5.05 0.20
C ILE A 232 9.45 4.06 -0.92
N SER A 233 8.71 2.96 -0.94
CA SER A 233 8.73 1.98 -2.02
C SER A 233 7.58 2.26 -2.97
N LEU A 234 7.88 2.32 -4.27
CA LEU A 234 6.86 2.48 -5.30
C LEU A 234 6.30 1.12 -5.74
N ARG A 235 5.02 1.11 -6.08
CA ARG A 235 4.35 -0.09 -6.58
C ARG A 235 4.59 -0.30 -8.08
N GLU A 236 4.52 -1.53 -8.48
CA GLU A 236 4.47 -1.89 -9.89
C GLU A 236 3.05 -1.76 -10.44
N GLY A 237 2.93 -1.57 -11.74
CA GLY A 237 1.65 -1.59 -12.44
C GLY A 237 1.05 -2.99 -12.54
N ASN A 238 -0.18 -3.11 -13.05
CA ASN A 238 -0.86 -4.38 -13.23
C ASN A 238 -0.20 -5.19 -14.36
N TYR A 239 0.29 -6.41 -14.05
CA TYR A 239 0.91 -7.33 -15.02
C TYR A 239 -0.11 -8.12 -15.86
N SER A 240 -1.37 -8.12 -15.46
CA SER A 240 -2.38 -9.00 -16.06
C SER A 240 -3.38 -8.26 -16.95
N ASN A 241 -3.83 -7.09 -16.52
CA ASN A 241 -4.90 -6.35 -17.19
C ASN A 241 -4.58 -4.85 -17.26
N PHE A 242 -5.16 -4.21 -18.27
CA PHE A 242 -5.20 -2.75 -18.33
C PHE A 242 -6.24 -2.23 -17.35
N GLU A 243 -5.86 -1.29 -16.52
CA GLU A 243 -6.74 -0.58 -15.60
C GLU A 243 -6.58 0.92 -15.77
N SER A 244 -7.66 1.65 -15.55
CA SER A 244 -7.62 3.12 -15.53
C SER A 244 -8.56 3.64 -14.45
N GLU A 245 -8.11 4.67 -13.76
CA GLU A 245 -8.85 5.33 -12.69
C GLU A 245 -8.95 6.82 -13.00
N LEU A 246 -10.17 7.35 -12.91
CA LEU A 246 -10.44 8.79 -13.02
C LEU A 246 -10.77 9.31 -11.62
N GLU A 247 -9.92 10.17 -11.10
CA GLU A 247 -10.15 10.88 -9.86
C GLU A 247 -10.66 12.29 -10.15
N VAL A 248 -11.70 12.71 -9.43
CA VAL A 248 -12.19 14.09 -9.46
C VAL A 248 -12.38 14.56 -8.02
N SER A 249 -11.61 15.55 -7.62
CA SER A 249 -11.64 16.13 -6.29
C SER A 249 -11.93 17.64 -6.34
N MET A 250 -12.13 18.26 -5.18
CA MET A 250 -12.28 19.72 -5.10
C MET A 250 -11.02 20.45 -5.56
N GLY A 251 -9.83 19.85 -5.44
CA GLY A 251 -8.55 20.45 -5.82
C GLY A 251 -8.16 20.24 -7.27
N GLY A 252 -8.77 19.28 -7.99
CA GLY A 252 -8.37 18.96 -9.35
C GLY A 252 -9.00 17.69 -9.90
N ALA A 253 -8.52 17.28 -11.07
CA ALA A 253 -8.82 16.00 -11.67
C ALA A 253 -7.53 15.26 -12.03
N GLY A 254 -7.56 13.93 -11.88
CA GLY A 254 -6.47 13.04 -12.21
C GLY A 254 -6.93 11.87 -13.06
N LEU A 255 -6.06 11.38 -13.89
CA LEU A 255 -6.21 10.12 -14.62
C LEU A 255 -4.98 9.27 -14.34
N LEU A 256 -5.20 8.04 -13.90
CA LEU A 256 -4.18 7.02 -13.76
C LEU A 256 -4.48 5.92 -14.76
N ALA A 257 -3.45 5.36 -15.38
CA ALA A 257 -3.54 4.22 -16.26
C ALA A 257 -2.38 3.27 -15.97
N GLU A 258 -2.68 2.00 -15.88
CA GLU A 258 -1.69 0.96 -15.67
C GLU A 258 -2.02 -0.30 -16.49
N GLY A 259 -1.02 -1.12 -16.75
CA GLY A 259 -1.26 -2.36 -17.48
C GLY A 259 0.02 -3.09 -17.86
N PRO A 260 -0.13 -4.30 -18.46
CA PRO A 260 0.97 -5.10 -18.91
C PRO A 260 1.58 -4.57 -20.21
N PHE A 261 2.87 -4.86 -20.41
CA PHE A 261 3.52 -4.78 -21.72
C PHE A 261 4.37 -6.04 -21.94
N ALA A 262 4.80 -6.26 -23.20
CA ALA A 262 5.61 -7.41 -23.59
C ALA A 262 5.00 -8.76 -23.16
N ASP A 263 3.71 -8.97 -23.42
CA ASP A 263 2.97 -10.20 -23.09
C ASP A 263 3.02 -10.56 -21.59
N GLY A 264 2.90 -9.54 -20.72
CA GLY A 264 2.90 -9.71 -19.26
C GLY A 264 4.29 -9.87 -18.64
N LYS A 265 5.36 -9.66 -19.40
CA LYS A 265 6.74 -9.69 -18.86
C LYS A 265 7.12 -8.41 -18.12
N GLY A 266 6.34 -7.35 -18.28
CA GLY A 266 6.50 -6.09 -17.58
C GLY A 266 5.16 -5.39 -17.41
N SER A 267 5.15 -4.37 -16.57
CA SER A 267 4.00 -3.51 -16.35
C SER A 267 4.39 -2.04 -16.39
N TYR A 268 3.43 -1.19 -16.62
CA TYR A 268 3.60 0.26 -16.52
C TYR A 268 2.50 0.85 -15.66
N ILE A 269 2.83 1.98 -15.05
CA ILE A 269 1.88 2.85 -14.37
C ILE A 269 2.17 4.29 -14.78
N ALA A 270 1.15 5.04 -15.14
CA ALA A 270 1.24 6.42 -15.55
C ALA A 270 0.08 7.24 -14.99
N SER A 271 0.35 8.46 -14.57
CA SER A 271 -0.68 9.37 -14.07
C SER A 271 -0.48 10.76 -14.60
N ILE A 272 -1.59 11.46 -14.85
CA ILE A 272 -1.63 12.88 -15.11
C ILE A 272 -2.64 13.52 -14.16
N ARG A 273 -2.23 14.61 -13.50
CA ARG A 273 -3.09 15.37 -12.59
C ARG A 273 -3.10 16.85 -12.98
N GLN A 274 -4.27 17.47 -12.90
CA GLN A 274 -4.49 18.88 -13.20
C GLN A 274 -5.23 19.55 -12.04
N SER A 275 -4.60 20.53 -11.42
CA SER A 275 -5.25 21.34 -10.39
C SER A 275 -6.17 22.40 -10.99
N PHE A 276 -7.30 22.66 -10.33
CA PHE A 276 -8.23 23.74 -10.67
C PHE A 276 -7.90 25.05 -9.97
N LEU A 277 -6.91 25.10 -9.08
CA LEU A 277 -6.55 26.28 -8.30
C LEU A 277 -6.22 27.51 -9.14
N LYS A 278 -5.80 27.33 -10.38
CA LYS A 278 -5.53 28.45 -11.29
C LYS A 278 -6.78 29.18 -11.79
N TYR A 279 -7.99 28.66 -11.50
CA TYR A 279 -9.27 29.25 -11.91
C TYR A 279 -10.04 29.87 -10.72
N ILE A 280 -9.48 29.79 -9.52
CA ILE A 280 -9.95 30.44 -8.29
C ILE A 280 -9.04 31.64 -8.01
#